data_e63a6283bf9e1e831887f6932e383e94
#
_entry.id   e63a6283bf9e1e831887f6932e383e94
#
_cell.length_a   1.000
_cell.length_b   1.000
_cell.length_c   1.000
_cell.angle_alpha   90.00
_cell.angle_beta   90.00
_cell.angle_gamma   90.00
#
_symmetry.space_group_name_H-M   'P 1'
#
loop_
_entity.id
_entity.type
_entity.pdbx_description
1 polymer ?
#
loop_
_entity_poly.entity_id
_entity_poly.type
_entity_poly.pdbx_seq_one_letter_code
_entity_poly.pdbx_strand_id
1 'polypeptide(L)'
;MKAPFLLGCLLYDKRQYEAAAKLFAESTEAEPGNYMTYRSLAIVCFTHLNRKDEAVKLMEKARSLNCSQQVLYESAILMDLMGAPAAEKIALLEPHASNFRRDDLFVELAKAYNQNFQPEKALQLLLSHVFVACEGGEHAIADQYMYAWFQLGMAKKAAGDWAGCYELLEKALTLPKSLGSGIWNRCKYVPYQFHMAECLEHMGKKEDAQSIYRMILDIEVEFFSNMHLRELPYYQTLCAEALGLQQKAWNIMARAKRDWSFNLDRKDNGFFSTTPFFISFAQDPAIARRAYYQYLLGLVKLYEGDRERAKALFQESYAGNSDSLFCHYYAHL
;
A
#
# COMPACT_ATOMS: atom_id res chain seq x y z
N MET A 1 -5.32 -38.96 13.26
CA MET A 1 -4.87 -38.11 14.36
C MET A 1 -5.12 -36.61 14.09
N LYS A 2 -6.36 -36.25 13.78
CA LYS A 2 -6.77 -34.83 13.53
C LYS A 2 -7.11 -34.07 14.85
N ALA A 3 -7.15 -34.77 15.99
CA ALA A 3 -7.65 -34.21 17.24
C ALA A 3 -6.81 -32.99 17.75
N PRO A 4 -5.46 -33.03 17.81
CA PRO A 4 -4.70 -31.89 18.29
C PRO A 4 -4.88 -30.65 17.40
N PHE A 5 -4.92 -30.82 16.08
CA PHE A 5 -5.15 -29.71 15.14
C PHE A 5 -6.52 -29.05 15.36
N LEU A 6 -7.60 -29.83 15.40
CA LEU A 6 -8.95 -29.33 15.60
C LEU A 6 -9.14 -28.66 16.99
N LEU A 7 -8.53 -29.23 18.01
CA LEU A 7 -8.54 -28.63 19.36
C LEU A 7 -7.72 -27.32 19.35
N GLY A 8 -6.61 -27.28 18.64
CA GLY A 8 -5.83 -26.06 18.43
C GLY A 8 -6.66 -24.94 17.76
N CYS A 9 -7.44 -25.27 16.72
CA CYS A 9 -8.37 -24.33 16.08
C CYS A 9 -9.41 -23.82 17.09
N LEU A 10 -10.02 -24.71 17.88
CA LEU A 10 -11.00 -24.33 18.91
C LEU A 10 -10.40 -23.40 19.98
N LEU A 11 -9.17 -23.67 20.41
CA LEU A 11 -8.48 -22.81 21.38
C LEU A 11 -8.10 -21.45 20.76
N TYR A 12 -7.75 -21.42 19.47
CA TYR A 12 -7.52 -20.19 18.74
C TYR A 12 -8.78 -19.32 18.72
N ASP A 13 -9.95 -19.90 18.40
CA ASP A 13 -11.22 -19.19 18.42
C ASP A 13 -11.60 -18.67 19.80
N LYS A 14 -11.19 -19.38 20.85
CA LYS A 14 -11.33 -18.95 22.25
C LYS A 14 -10.25 -17.95 22.67
N ARG A 15 -9.39 -17.50 21.78
CA ARG A 15 -8.27 -16.58 22.04
C ARG A 15 -7.24 -17.11 23.05
N GLN A 16 -7.14 -18.43 23.18
CA GLN A 16 -6.13 -19.11 24.01
C GLN A 16 -4.90 -19.45 23.14
N TYR A 17 -4.20 -18.42 22.69
CA TYR A 17 -3.20 -18.50 21.63
C TYR A 17 -2.00 -19.36 21.98
N GLU A 18 -1.46 -19.28 23.22
CA GLU A 18 -0.35 -20.12 23.65
C GLU A 18 -0.72 -21.60 23.69
N ALA A 19 -1.93 -21.91 24.17
CA ALA A 19 -2.42 -23.28 24.19
C ALA A 19 -2.69 -23.82 22.78
N ALA A 20 -3.23 -22.95 21.90
CA ALA A 20 -3.42 -23.29 20.48
C ALA A 20 -2.08 -23.59 19.80
N ALA A 21 -1.06 -22.73 20.00
CA ALA A 21 0.27 -22.93 19.45
C ALA A 21 0.90 -24.24 19.88
N LYS A 22 0.78 -24.62 21.17
CA LYS A 22 1.26 -25.88 21.68
C LYS A 22 0.63 -27.06 20.94
N LEU A 23 -0.70 -27.05 20.76
CA LEU A 23 -1.41 -28.14 20.07
C LEU A 23 -1.09 -28.20 18.59
N PHE A 24 -0.91 -27.04 17.94
CA PHE A 24 -0.43 -27.01 16.55
C PHE A 24 1.00 -27.57 16.45
N ALA A 25 1.91 -27.26 17.39
CA ALA A 25 3.24 -27.84 17.43
C ALA A 25 3.20 -29.37 17.60
N GLU A 26 2.43 -29.90 18.56
CA GLU A 26 2.20 -31.33 18.71
C GLU A 26 1.64 -31.96 17.42
N SER A 27 0.77 -31.25 16.70
CA SER A 27 0.22 -31.73 15.43
C SER A 27 1.26 -31.74 14.32
N THR A 28 2.24 -30.82 14.29
CA THR A 28 3.35 -30.87 13.32
C THR A 28 4.26 -32.07 13.52
N GLU A 29 4.45 -32.50 14.76
CA GLU A 29 5.22 -33.71 15.10
C GLU A 29 4.47 -34.99 14.70
N ALA A 30 3.15 -35.03 14.95
CA ALA A 30 2.30 -36.15 14.62
C ALA A 30 2.04 -36.34 13.12
N GLU A 31 1.94 -35.25 12.37
CA GLU A 31 1.67 -35.23 10.93
C GLU A 31 2.62 -34.24 10.20
N PRO A 32 3.91 -34.60 10.03
CA PRO A 32 4.92 -33.67 9.46
C PRO A 32 4.66 -33.25 8.01
N GLY A 33 3.78 -33.96 7.30
CA GLY A 33 3.34 -33.63 5.92
C GLY A 33 2.13 -32.72 5.83
N ASN A 34 1.52 -32.33 6.95
CA ASN A 34 0.31 -31.53 6.94
C ASN A 34 0.65 -30.04 6.95
N TYR A 35 0.65 -29.40 5.77
CA TYR A 35 0.98 -27.98 5.61
C TYR A 35 0.04 -27.04 6.39
N MET A 36 -1.24 -27.42 6.56
CA MET A 36 -2.23 -26.58 7.27
C MET A 36 -1.83 -26.33 8.72
N THR A 37 -1.20 -27.31 9.36
CA THR A 37 -0.76 -27.18 10.75
C THR A 37 0.38 -26.18 10.88
N TYR A 38 1.38 -26.26 10.00
CA TYR A 38 2.49 -25.28 9.96
C TYR A 38 1.98 -23.88 9.66
N ARG A 39 1.06 -23.74 8.69
CA ARG A 39 0.41 -22.48 8.36
C ARG A 39 -0.33 -21.90 9.56
N SER A 40 -1.14 -22.70 10.26
CA SER A 40 -1.91 -22.24 11.43
C SER A 40 -1.00 -21.82 12.57
N LEU A 41 0.06 -22.60 12.83
CA LEU A 41 1.06 -22.25 13.84
C LEU A 41 1.80 -20.95 13.47
N ALA A 42 2.16 -20.75 12.20
CA ALA A 42 2.79 -19.51 11.73
C ALA A 42 1.90 -18.28 12.00
N ILE A 43 0.59 -18.39 11.71
CA ILE A 43 -0.36 -17.31 11.96
C ILE A 43 -0.45 -16.95 13.44
N VAL A 44 -0.54 -17.96 14.32
CA VAL A 44 -0.57 -17.74 15.78
C VAL A 44 0.72 -17.11 16.27
N CYS A 45 1.86 -17.65 15.85
CA CYS A 45 3.19 -17.15 16.24
C CYS A 45 3.39 -15.69 15.85
N PHE A 46 3.03 -15.31 14.62
CA PHE A 46 3.18 -13.94 14.13
C PHE A 46 2.19 -12.98 14.78
N THR A 47 0.88 -13.30 14.65
CA THR A 47 -0.19 -12.35 14.95
C THR A 47 -0.40 -12.15 16.44
N HIS A 48 -0.20 -13.18 17.24
CA HIS A 48 -0.58 -13.15 18.66
C HIS A 48 0.57 -13.33 19.64
N LEU A 49 1.64 -14.04 19.25
CA LEU A 49 2.72 -14.39 20.15
C LEU A 49 4.01 -13.59 19.92
N ASN A 50 4.03 -12.72 18.91
CA ASN A 50 5.21 -11.94 18.50
C ASN A 50 6.46 -12.80 18.23
N ARG A 51 6.26 -14.04 17.75
CA ARG A 51 7.34 -14.97 17.37
C ARG A 51 7.56 -14.90 15.87
N LYS A 52 8.00 -13.75 15.37
CA LYS A 52 8.04 -13.43 13.93
C LYS A 52 8.95 -14.35 13.13
N ASP A 53 10.20 -14.57 13.59
CA ASP A 53 11.19 -15.42 12.89
C ASP A 53 10.75 -16.90 12.83
N GLU A 54 10.07 -17.37 13.88
CA GLU A 54 9.48 -18.70 13.92
C GLU A 54 8.35 -18.82 12.88
N ALA A 55 7.50 -17.81 12.80
CA ALA A 55 6.41 -17.77 11.83
C ALA A 55 6.91 -17.84 10.36
N VAL A 56 8.00 -17.14 10.04
CA VAL A 56 8.63 -17.21 8.71
C VAL A 56 9.07 -18.64 8.39
N LYS A 57 9.80 -19.31 9.28
CA LYS A 57 10.27 -20.69 9.09
C LYS A 57 9.12 -21.68 8.93
N LEU A 58 8.06 -21.50 9.72
CA LEU A 58 6.86 -22.33 9.65
C LEU A 58 6.11 -22.14 8.32
N MET A 59 6.02 -20.89 7.84
CA MET A 59 5.37 -20.60 6.57
C MET A 59 6.19 -21.11 5.37
N GLU A 60 7.52 -21.04 5.42
CA GLU A 60 8.42 -21.69 4.46
C GLU A 60 8.20 -23.21 4.42
N LYS A 61 8.09 -23.84 5.60
CA LYS A 61 7.78 -25.27 5.69
C LYS A 61 6.41 -25.58 5.11
N ALA A 62 5.37 -24.81 5.44
CA ALA A 62 4.04 -24.98 4.86
C ALA A 62 4.08 -24.91 3.33
N ARG A 63 4.78 -23.90 2.76
CA ARG A 63 4.96 -23.73 1.31
C ARG A 63 5.72 -24.88 0.66
N SER A 64 6.76 -25.41 1.32
CA SER A 64 7.50 -26.57 0.79
C SER A 64 6.65 -27.84 0.70
N LEU A 65 5.62 -27.96 1.53
CA LEU A 65 4.69 -29.09 1.54
C LEU A 65 3.50 -28.89 0.59
N ASN A 66 3.03 -27.66 0.46
CA ASN A 66 1.92 -27.31 -0.43
C ASN A 66 2.02 -25.84 -0.86
N CYS A 67 2.35 -25.63 -2.13
CA CYS A 67 2.46 -24.33 -2.75
C CYS A 67 1.11 -23.88 -3.38
N SER A 68 0.00 -24.00 -2.63
CA SER A 68 -1.30 -23.52 -3.06
C SER A 68 -1.33 -22.00 -3.18
N GLN A 69 -2.28 -21.45 -3.95
CA GLN A 69 -2.42 -20.01 -4.11
C GLN A 69 -2.69 -19.27 -2.79
N GLN A 70 -3.40 -19.92 -1.85
CA GLN A 70 -3.58 -19.37 -0.51
C GLN A 70 -2.25 -19.25 0.24
N VAL A 71 -1.41 -20.29 0.19
CA VAL A 71 -0.11 -20.29 0.86
C VAL A 71 0.86 -19.29 0.20
N LEU A 72 0.82 -19.16 -1.12
CA LEU A 72 1.58 -18.14 -1.85
C LEU A 72 1.19 -16.72 -1.44
N TYR A 73 -0.12 -16.43 -1.44
CA TYR A 73 -0.65 -15.14 -1.02
C TYR A 73 -0.24 -14.79 0.41
N GLU A 74 -0.45 -15.69 1.35
CA GLU A 74 -0.09 -15.48 2.75
C GLU A 74 1.41 -15.33 2.98
N SER A 75 2.23 -16.05 2.17
CA SER A 75 3.68 -15.85 2.19
C SER A 75 4.06 -14.45 1.72
N ALA A 76 3.41 -13.93 0.67
CA ALA A 76 3.66 -12.58 0.18
C ALA A 76 3.28 -11.51 1.22
N ILE A 77 2.14 -11.67 1.89
CA ILE A 77 1.73 -10.78 2.99
C ILE A 77 2.72 -10.83 4.15
N LEU A 78 3.16 -12.03 4.56
CA LEU A 78 4.15 -12.17 5.63
C LEU A 78 5.48 -11.51 5.27
N MET A 79 5.92 -11.63 4.00
CA MET A 79 7.12 -10.96 3.51
C MET A 79 7.02 -9.44 3.61
N ASP A 80 5.88 -8.85 3.25
CA ASP A 80 5.65 -7.39 3.42
C ASP A 80 5.71 -6.99 4.89
N LEU A 81 5.06 -7.74 5.77
CA LEU A 81 5.05 -7.47 7.22
C LEU A 81 6.42 -7.64 7.88
N MET A 82 7.30 -8.43 7.25
CA MET A 82 8.69 -8.61 7.68
C MET A 82 9.66 -7.62 7.01
N GLY A 83 9.18 -6.77 6.09
CA GLY A 83 10.01 -5.82 5.36
C GLY A 83 10.96 -6.47 4.36
N ALA A 84 10.60 -7.63 3.82
CA ALA A 84 11.42 -8.32 2.82
C ALA A 84 11.55 -7.49 1.53
N PRO A 85 12.70 -7.53 0.86
CA PRO A 85 12.88 -6.85 -0.43
C PRO A 85 11.86 -7.29 -1.48
N ALA A 86 11.36 -6.34 -2.27
CA ALA A 86 10.38 -6.63 -3.33
C ALA A 86 10.90 -7.69 -4.34
N ALA A 87 12.21 -7.73 -4.59
CA ALA A 87 12.83 -8.72 -5.46
C ALA A 87 12.63 -10.16 -4.95
N GLU A 88 12.64 -10.39 -3.65
CA GLU A 88 12.37 -11.71 -3.06
C GLU A 88 10.91 -12.12 -3.25
N LYS A 89 9.97 -11.17 -3.10
CA LYS A 89 8.56 -11.42 -3.38
C LYS A 89 8.29 -11.70 -4.86
N ILE A 90 8.99 -11.01 -5.77
CA ILE A 90 8.95 -11.31 -7.21
C ILE A 90 9.46 -12.73 -7.44
N ALA A 91 10.60 -13.11 -6.89
CA ALA A 91 11.16 -14.45 -7.04
C ALA A 91 10.23 -15.55 -6.50
N LEU A 92 9.43 -15.24 -5.48
CA LEU A 92 8.40 -16.14 -4.96
C LEU A 92 7.21 -16.28 -5.91
N LEU A 93 6.67 -15.17 -6.43
CA LEU A 93 5.37 -15.15 -7.09
C LEU A 93 5.45 -15.32 -8.62
N GLU A 94 6.44 -14.71 -9.27
CA GLU A 94 6.58 -14.68 -10.75
C GLU A 94 6.58 -16.08 -11.39
N PRO A 95 7.25 -17.13 -10.85
CA PRO A 95 7.22 -18.47 -11.41
C PRO A 95 5.82 -19.12 -11.47
N HIS A 96 4.89 -18.62 -10.68
CA HIS A 96 3.53 -19.14 -10.56
C HIS A 96 2.50 -18.28 -11.29
N ALA A 97 2.88 -17.11 -11.84
CA ALA A 97 1.96 -16.09 -12.37
C ALA A 97 1.04 -16.60 -13.47
N SER A 98 1.53 -17.50 -14.35
CA SER A 98 0.71 -18.10 -15.42
C SER A 98 -0.44 -18.98 -14.91
N ASN A 99 -0.40 -19.39 -13.65
CA ASN A 99 -1.39 -20.26 -13.03
C ASN A 99 -2.26 -19.52 -11.99
N PHE A 100 -2.11 -18.19 -11.84
CA PHE A 100 -2.92 -17.43 -10.90
C PHE A 100 -4.41 -17.50 -11.27
N ARG A 101 -5.24 -17.76 -10.26
CA ARG A 101 -6.71 -17.74 -10.32
C ARG A 101 -7.32 -16.82 -9.29
N ARG A 102 -6.50 -16.24 -8.42
CA ARG A 102 -6.89 -15.31 -7.37
C ARG A 102 -6.42 -13.91 -7.75
N ASP A 103 -7.33 -12.96 -7.78
CA ASP A 103 -7.06 -11.56 -8.13
C ASP A 103 -6.02 -10.92 -7.17
N ASP A 104 -6.06 -11.29 -5.89
CA ASP A 104 -5.11 -10.78 -4.89
C ASP A 104 -3.64 -11.16 -5.18
N LEU A 105 -3.38 -12.32 -5.78
CA LEU A 105 -2.01 -12.69 -6.20
C LEU A 105 -1.49 -11.82 -7.35
N PHE A 106 -2.36 -11.44 -8.30
CA PHE A 106 -1.99 -10.47 -9.34
C PHE A 106 -1.65 -9.12 -8.73
N VAL A 107 -2.43 -8.67 -7.73
CA VAL A 107 -2.17 -7.42 -7.02
C VAL A 107 -0.84 -7.47 -6.28
N GLU A 108 -0.57 -8.55 -5.53
CA GLU A 108 0.68 -8.69 -4.77
C GLU A 108 1.92 -8.73 -5.68
N LEU A 109 1.83 -9.41 -6.83
CA LEU A 109 2.94 -9.43 -7.79
C LEU A 109 3.11 -8.06 -8.49
N ALA A 110 2.01 -7.40 -8.88
CA ALA A 110 2.06 -6.05 -9.45
C ALA A 110 2.63 -5.03 -8.46
N LYS A 111 2.25 -5.12 -7.18
CA LYS A 111 2.83 -4.33 -6.10
C LYS A 111 4.34 -4.55 -5.99
N ALA A 112 4.78 -5.81 -6.00
CA ALA A 112 6.20 -6.13 -5.94
C ALA A 112 6.98 -5.59 -7.16
N TYR A 113 6.42 -5.66 -8.36
CA TYR A 113 7.02 -5.05 -9.54
C TYR A 113 7.14 -3.54 -9.39
N ASN A 114 6.08 -2.86 -8.96
CA ASN A 114 6.09 -1.42 -8.73
C ASN A 114 7.13 -1.00 -7.67
N GLN A 115 7.21 -1.75 -6.57
CA GLN A 115 8.18 -1.53 -5.50
C GLN A 115 9.63 -1.81 -5.95
N ASN A 116 9.81 -2.66 -6.96
CA ASN A 116 11.12 -2.95 -7.56
C ASN A 116 11.41 -2.13 -8.82
N PHE A 117 10.71 -1.03 -9.03
CA PHE A 117 10.86 -0.14 -10.18
C PHE A 117 10.75 -0.83 -11.55
N GLN A 118 9.80 -1.78 -11.66
CA GLN A 118 9.46 -2.50 -12.90
C GLN A 118 8.00 -2.22 -13.32
N PRO A 119 7.60 -0.94 -13.51
CA PRO A 119 6.21 -0.56 -13.75
C PRO A 119 5.64 -1.15 -15.06
N GLU A 120 6.47 -1.38 -16.08
CA GLU A 120 6.04 -2.02 -17.32
C GLU A 120 5.57 -3.45 -17.09
N LYS A 121 6.27 -4.22 -16.24
CA LYS A 121 5.85 -5.57 -15.86
C LYS A 121 4.56 -5.54 -15.04
N ALA A 122 4.41 -4.58 -14.13
CA ALA A 122 3.17 -4.40 -13.37
C ALA A 122 1.99 -4.14 -14.30
N LEU A 123 2.14 -3.22 -15.28
CA LEU A 123 1.11 -2.92 -16.27
C LEU A 123 0.80 -4.14 -17.15
N GLN A 124 1.81 -4.84 -17.66
CA GLN A 124 1.62 -6.03 -18.47
C GLN A 124 0.82 -7.10 -17.72
N LEU A 125 1.15 -7.33 -16.45
CA LEU A 125 0.46 -8.30 -15.61
C LEU A 125 -1.00 -7.89 -15.38
N LEU A 126 -1.25 -6.65 -14.96
CA LEU A 126 -2.60 -6.15 -14.66
C LEU A 126 -3.50 -6.11 -15.90
N LEU A 127 -2.96 -5.75 -17.06
CA LEU A 127 -3.72 -5.68 -18.32
C LEU A 127 -3.94 -7.05 -18.97
N SER A 128 -3.23 -8.10 -18.53
CA SER A 128 -3.41 -9.46 -19.05
C SER A 128 -4.59 -10.20 -18.41
N HIS A 129 -5.20 -9.65 -17.38
CA HIS A 129 -6.27 -10.27 -16.60
C HIS A 129 -7.55 -9.45 -16.57
N VAL A 130 -8.69 -10.11 -16.41
CA VAL A 130 -9.99 -9.47 -16.18
C VAL A 130 -10.35 -9.67 -14.72
N PHE A 131 -10.28 -8.60 -13.95
CA PHE A 131 -10.57 -8.63 -12.53
C PHE A 131 -12.06 -8.53 -12.25
N VAL A 132 -12.48 -9.16 -11.15
CA VAL A 132 -13.84 -9.09 -10.66
C VAL A 132 -13.89 -8.12 -9.47
N ALA A 133 -14.85 -7.20 -9.51
CA ALA A 133 -15.07 -6.29 -8.37
C ALA A 133 -15.39 -7.11 -7.11
N CYS A 134 -14.64 -6.86 -6.05
CA CYS A 134 -14.78 -7.57 -4.79
C CYS A 134 -14.78 -6.58 -3.63
N GLU A 135 -15.70 -6.74 -2.69
CA GLU A 135 -15.76 -5.92 -1.49
C GLU A 135 -14.51 -6.14 -0.62
N GLY A 136 -13.90 -5.04 -0.18
CA GLY A 136 -12.64 -5.05 0.59
C GLY A 136 -11.36 -5.08 -0.25
N GLY A 137 -11.45 -5.27 -1.56
CA GLY A 137 -10.35 -5.19 -2.53
C GLY A 137 -10.46 -3.98 -3.47
N GLU A 138 -11.46 -3.12 -3.24
CA GLU A 138 -11.69 -1.93 -4.04
C GLU A 138 -10.44 -1.06 -4.02
N HIS A 139 -10.06 -0.59 -5.17
CA HIS A 139 -8.89 0.27 -5.41
C HIS A 139 -7.53 -0.43 -5.46
N ALA A 140 -7.30 -1.56 -4.82
CA ALA A 140 -5.97 -2.18 -4.78
C ALA A 140 -5.39 -2.37 -6.20
N ILE A 141 -6.22 -2.85 -7.14
CA ILE A 141 -5.84 -3.07 -8.54
C ILE A 141 -5.62 -1.73 -9.26
N ALA A 142 -6.60 -0.81 -9.13
CA ALA A 142 -6.53 0.51 -9.74
C ALA A 142 -5.33 1.32 -9.23
N ASP A 143 -5.06 1.27 -7.93
CA ASP A 143 -3.94 1.97 -7.32
C ASP A 143 -2.59 1.47 -7.88
N GLN A 144 -2.41 0.16 -8.07
CA GLN A 144 -1.19 -0.38 -8.68
C GLN A 144 -1.04 0.00 -10.15
N TYR A 145 -2.13 -0.01 -10.92
CA TYR A 145 -2.15 0.42 -12.30
C TYR A 145 -1.80 1.91 -12.46
N MET A 146 -2.46 2.76 -11.69
CA MET A 146 -2.22 4.20 -11.70
C MET A 146 -0.77 4.52 -11.29
N TYR A 147 -0.28 3.86 -10.25
CA TYR A 147 1.07 4.08 -9.74
C TYR A 147 2.14 3.64 -10.73
N ALA A 148 1.94 2.55 -11.46
CA ALA A 148 2.86 2.13 -12.51
C ALA A 148 3.00 3.21 -13.60
N TRP A 149 1.89 3.77 -14.09
CA TRP A 149 1.91 4.90 -15.04
C TRP A 149 2.54 6.15 -14.42
N PHE A 150 2.29 6.40 -13.14
CA PHE A 150 2.93 7.51 -12.42
C PHE A 150 4.45 7.39 -12.43
N GLN A 151 5.01 6.23 -12.12
CA GLN A 151 6.46 6.01 -12.14
C GLN A 151 7.05 6.30 -13.53
N LEU A 152 6.42 5.79 -14.59
CA LEU A 152 6.83 6.07 -15.96
C LEU A 152 6.73 7.56 -16.29
N GLY A 153 5.67 8.23 -15.86
CA GLY A 153 5.49 9.67 -16.01
C GLY A 153 6.59 10.46 -15.29
N MET A 154 6.93 10.09 -14.06
CA MET A 154 7.98 10.75 -13.30
C MET A 154 9.37 10.54 -13.92
N ALA A 155 9.64 9.39 -14.53
CA ALA A 155 10.86 9.16 -15.30
C ALA A 155 10.93 10.08 -16.53
N LYS A 156 9.81 10.30 -17.24
CA LYS A 156 9.72 11.27 -18.33
C LYS A 156 9.95 12.71 -17.85
N LYS A 157 9.33 13.09 -16.73
CA LYS A 157 9.50 14.38 -16.07
C LYS A 157 10.98 14.64 -15.72
N ALA A 158 11.65 13.65 -15.13
CA ALA A 158 13.07 13.74 -14.79
C ALA A 158 13.98 13.92 -16.02
N ALA A 159 13.58 13.38 -17.17
CA ALA A 159 14.25 13.56 -18.46
C ALA A 159 13.90 14.90 -19.18
N GLY A 160 13.02 15.73 -18.61
CA GLY A 160 12.55 16.96 -19.22
C GLY A 160 11.48 16.76 -20.31
N ASP A 161 11.00 15.54 -20.52
CA ASP A 161 9.92 15.21 -21.45
C ASP A 161 8.55 15.47 -20.80
N TRP A 162 8.18 16.75 -20.74
CA TRP A 162 6.96 17.22 -20.08
C TRP A 162 5.69 16.74 -20.80
N ALA A 163 5.72 16.68 -22.14
CA ALA A 163 4.59 16.18 -22.92
C ALA A 163 4.39 14.68 -22.70
N GLY A 164 5.46 13.89 -22.76
CA GLY A 164 5.39 12.46 -22.47
C GLY A 164 4.96 12.17 -21.04
N CYS A 165 5.40 12.98 -20.06
CA CYS A 165 4.92 12.87 -18.68
C CYS A 165 3.40 13.09 -18.59
N TYR A 166 2.90 14.16 -19.19
CA TYR A 166 1.47 14.48 -19.21
C TYR A 166 0.63 13.34 -19.79
N GLU A 167 1.02 12.80 -20.95
CA GLU A 167 0.33 11.69 -21.61
C GLU A 167 0.28 10.43 -20.73
N LEU A 168 1.37 10.11 -20.00
CA LEU A 168 1.41 8.94 -19.13
C LEU A 168 0.55 9.13 -17.86
N LEU A 169 0.51 10.35 -17.32
CA LEU A 169 -0.38 10.67 -16.20
C LEU A 169 -1.85 10.65 -16.63
N GLU A 170 -2.17 11.06 -17.85
CA GLU A 170 -3.52 10.93 -18.40
C GLU A 170 -3.94 9.45 -18.55
N LYS A 171 -3.02 8.58 -19.00
CA LYS A 171 -3.25 7.12 -19.02
C LYS A 171 -3.50 6.56 -17.61
N ALA A 172 -2.78 7.06 -16.59
CA ALA A 172 -3.00 6.66 -15.21
C ALA A 172 -4.44 6.93 -14.74
N LEU A 173 -5.04 8.04 -15.20
CA LEU A 173 -6.40 8.43 -14.85
C LEU A 173 -7.49 7.78 -15.72
N THR A 174 -7.09 7.00 -16.72
CA THR A 174 -7.99 6.31 -17.65
C THR A 174 -7.98 4.80 -17.35
N LEU A 175 -8.91 4.36 -16.49
CA LEU A 175 -8.96 2.97 -16.06
C LEU A 175 -9.66 2.08 -17.10
N PRO A 176 -9.00 1.01 -17.58
CA PRO A 176 -9.65 -0.02 -18.39
C PRO A 176 -10.73 -0.77 -17.61
N LYS A 177 -11.83 -1.12 -18.27
CA LYS A 177 -12.93 -1.89 -17.64
C LYS A 177 -12.48 -3.25 -17.11
N SER A 178 -11.43 -3.83 -17.71
CA SER A 178 -10.85 -5.11 -17.28
C SER A 178 -10.28 -5.08 -15.87
N LEU A 179 -10.01 -3.91 -15.29
CA LEU A 179 -9.55 -3.80 -13.90
C LEU A 179 -10.67 -4.02 -12.86
N GLY A 180 -11.93 -4.16 -13.28
CA GLY A 180 -13.06 -4.50 -12.39
C GLY A 180 -13.42 -3.42 -11.37
N SER A 181 -12.68 -2.33 -11.30
CA SER A 181 -12.96 -1.22 -10.39
C SER A 181 -12.79 0.13 -11.06
N GLY A 182 -13.54 1.11 -10.57
CA GLY A 182 -13.41 2.51 -10.95
C GLY A 182 -12.83 3.33 -9.80
N ILE A 183 -12.53 4.60 -10.06
CA ILE A 183 -12.14 5.55 -9.03
C ILE A 183 -13.37 6.36 -8.65
N TRP A 184 -13.88 6.17 -7.46
CA TRP A 184 -15.01 6.91 -6.92
C TRP A 184 -14.59 8.07 -6.00
N ASN A 185 -13.32 8.14 -5.62
CA ASN A 185 -12.78 9.20 -4.79
C ASN A 185 -11.87 10.14 -5.61
N ARG A 186 -12.38 11.34 -5.93
CA ARG A 186 -11.68 12.34 -6.75
C ARG A 186 -10.29 12.73 -6.22
N CYS A 187 -10.06 12.58 -4.97
CA CYS A 187 -8.80 13.04 -4.39
C CYS A 187 -7.64 12.05 -4.61
N LYS A 188 -7.91 10.80 -4.96
CA LYS A 188 -6.88 9.89 -5.46
C LYS A 188 -6.24 10.38 -6.77
N TYR A 189 -6.94 11.24 -7.49
CA TYR A 189 -6.40 11.89 -8.70
C TYR A 189 -5.45 13.04 -8.41
N VAL A 190 -5.53 13.65 -7.23
CA VAL A 190 -4.84 14.91 -6.94
C VAL A 190 -3.33 14.87 -7.17
N PRO A 191 -2.58 13.84 -6.73
CA PRO A 191 -1.15 13.77 -7.02
C PRO A 191 -0.85 13.78 -8.52
N TYR A 192 -1.63 13.04 -9.30
CA TYR A 192 -1.47 12.95 -10.76
C TYR A 192 -1.81 14.27 -11.42
N GLN A 193 -2.96 14.86 -11.08
CA GLN A 193 -3.43 16.14 -11.62
C GLN A 193 -2.48 17.28 -11.29
N PHE A 194 -1.91 17.30 -10.09
CA PHE A 194 -0.89 18.28 -9.72
C PHE A 194 0.30 18.20 -10.67
N HIS A 195 0.85 17.02 -10.89
CA HIS A 195 1.98 16.84 -11.81
C HIS A 195 1.61 17.07 -13.27
N MET A 196 0.37 16.81 -13.68
CA MET A 196 -0.12 17.22 -15.00
C MET A 196 -0.12 18.76 -15.15
N ALA A 197 -0.53 19.50 -14.12
CA ALA A 197 -0.49 20.96 -14.15
C ALA A 197 0.95 21.49 -14.23
N GLU A 198 1.90 20.91 -13.51
CA GLU A 198 3.33 21.23 -13.65
C GLU A 198 3.81 20.99 -15.10
N CYS A 199 3.40 19.89 -15.73
CA CYS A 199 3.74 19.62 -17.13
C CYS A 199 3.18 20.70 -18.06
N LEU A 200 1.92 21.11 -17.86
CA LEU A 200 1.29 22.17 -18.65
C LEU A 200 2.01 23.53 -18.49
N GLU A 201 2.45 23.87 -17.29
CA GLU A 201 3.26 25.08 -17.07
C GLU A 201 4.55 25.06 -17.89
N HIS A 202 5.30 23.95 -17.81
CA HIS A 202 6.54 23.80 -18.57
C HIS A 202 6.34 23.76 -20.09
N MET A 203 5.16 23.34 -20.57
CA MET A 203 4.76 23.43 -21.98
C MET A 203 4.22 24.80 -22.39
N GLY A 204 4.20 25.79 -21.47
CA GLY A 204 3.71 27.14 -21.73
C GLY A 204 2.18 27.29 -21.67
N LYS A 205 1.44 26.27 -21.34
CA LYS A 205 -0.04 26.23 -21.21
C LYS A 205 -0.50 26.70 -19.82
N LYS A 206 -0.13 27.91 -19.45
CA LYS A 206 -0.33 28.46 -18.12
C LYS A 206 -1.77 28.51 -17.65
N GLU A 207 -2.70 28.86 -18.53
CA GLU A 207 -4.13 28.97 -18.20
C GLU A 207 -4.72 27.61 -17.83
N ASP A 208 -4.36 26.58 -18.60
CA ASP A 208 -4.79 25.19 -18.34
C ASP A 208 -4.23 24.68 -16.99
N ALA A 209 -2.93 24.95 -16.73
CA ALA A 209 -2.30 24.61 -15.46
C ALA A 209 -2.99 25.28 -14.27
N GLN A 210 -3.24 26.59 -14.37
CA GLN A 210 -3.94 27.35 -13.34
C GLN A 210 -5.36 26.86 -13.09
N SER A 211 -6.06 26.39 -14.12
CA SER A 211 -7.38 25.81 -14.00
C SER A 211 -7.34 24.54 -13.12
N ILE A 212 -6.37 23.67 -13.36
CA ILE A 212 -6.18 22.47 -12.54
C ILE A 212 -5.79 22.83 -11.10
N TYR A 213 -4.88 23.77 -10.89
CA TYR A 213 -4.51 24.20 -9.54
C TYR A 213 -5.70 24.78 -8.76
N ARG A 214 -6.56 25.59 -9.38
CA ARG A 214 -7.79 26.08 -8.75
C ARG A 214 -8.74 24.93 -8.42
N MET A 215 -8.93 24.00 -9.33
CA MET A 215 -9.77 22.82 -9.12
C MET A 215 -9.30 22.01 -7.90
N ILE A 216 -7.98 21.77 -7.75
CA ILE A 216 -7.43 21.06 -6.59
C ILE A 216 -7.62 21.88 -5.32
N LEU A 217 -7.39 23.19 -5.38
CA LEU A 217 -7.49 24.09 -4.22
C LEU A 217 -8.91 24.22 -3.68
N ASP A 218 -9.92 24.01 -4.54
CA ASP A 218 -11.34 24.10 -4.21
C ASP A 218 -11.95 22.75 -3.79
N ILE A 219 -11.15 21.67 -3.75
CA ILE A 219 -11.64 20.38 -3.24
C ILE A 219 -11.92 20.51 -1.74
N GLU A 220 -13.19 20.33 -1.38
CA GLU A 220 -13.59 20.19 0.01
C GLU A 220 -13.54 18.71 0.42
N VAL A 221 -13.05 18.47 1.64
CA VAL A 221 -12.98 17.13 2.19
C VAL A 221 -14.33 16.75 2.78
N GLU A 222 -15.07 15.90 2.09
CA GLU A 222 -16.30 15.32 2.63
C GLU A 222 -16.01 14.31 3.74
N PHE A 223 -16.95 14.12 4.65
CA PHE A 223 -16.81 13.28 5.85
C PHE A 223 -16.29 11.86 5.55
N PHE A 224 -16.78 11.24 4.47
CA PHE A 224 -16.33 9.89 4.05
C PHE A 224 -14.98 9.87 3.34
N SER A 225 -14.53 10.99 2.81
CA SER A 225 -13.27 11.10 2.09
C SER A 225 -12.07 11.31 3.02
N ASN A 226 -12.29 11.65 4.29
CA ASN A 226 -11.23 11.86 5.28
C ASN A 226 -10.28 10.67 5.48
N MET A 227 -10.73 9.45 5.18
CA MET A 227 -9.90 8.25 5.34
C MET A 227 -8.84 8.08 4.24
N HIS A 228 -9.00 8.75 3.08
CA HIS A 228 -8.17 8.51 1.89
C HIS A 228 -7.45 9.74 1.35
N LEU A 229 -7.46 10.87 2.07
CA LEU A 229 -7.06 12.17 1.51
C LEU A 229 -6.20 13.03 2.38
N ARG A 230 -5.50 12.43 3.29
CA ARG A 230 -4.70 13.20 4.23
C ARG A 230 -3.54 13.95 3.57
N GLU A 231 -3.13 13.57 2.35
CA GLU A 231 -2.15 14.32 1.55
C GLU A 231 -2.72 15.54 0.83
N LEU A 232 -4.03 15.65 0.68
CA LEU A 232 -4.67 16.75 -0.03
C LEU A 232 -4.18 18.14 0.41
N PRO A 233 -4.04 18.45 1.73
CA PRO A 233 -3.51 19.73 2.17
C PRO A 233 -2.12 20.04 1.65
N TYR A 234 -1.27 19.03 1.45
CA TYR A 234 0.05 19.23 0.84
C TYR A 234 -0.05 19.73 -0.58
N TYR A 235 -0.83 19.06 -1.43
CA TYR A 235 -1.02 19.46 -2.82
C TYR A 235 -1.79 20.80 -2.94
N GLN A 236 -2.77 21.04 -2.07
CA GLN A 236 -3.45 22.34 -2.00
C GLN A 236 -2.49 23.47 -1.63
N THR A 237 -1.52 23.21 -0.76
CA THR A 237 -0.48 24.18 -0.43
C THR A 237 0.35 24.52 -1.66
N LEU A 238 0.84 23.52 -2.40
CA LEU A 238 1.63 23.72 -3.60
C LEU A 238 0.82 24.45 -4.70
N CYS A 239 -0.45 24.10 -4.87
CA CYS A 239 -1.35 24.79 -5.80
C CYS A 239 -1.56 26.26 -5.42
N ALA A 240 -1.72 26.55 -4.13
CA ALA A 240 -1.87 27.93 -3.65
C ALA A 240 -0.61 28.77 -3.93
N GLU A 241 0.59 28.18 -3.77
CA GLU A 241 1.85 28.84 -4.12
C GLU A 241 1.96 29.11 -5.63
N ALA A 242 1.67 28.10 -6.46
CA ALA A 242 1.67 28.24 -7.91
C ALA A 242 0.69 29.33 -8.41
N LEU A 243 -0.40 29.57 -7.67
CA LEU A 243 -1.36 30.65 -7.93
C LEU A 243 -0.99 31.98 -7.29
N GLY A 244 0.16 32.09 -6.60
CA GLY A 244 0.59 33.32 -5.91
C GLY A 244 -0.15 33.61 -4.60
N LEU A 245 -0.87 32.63 -4.02
CA LEU A 245 -1.68 32.78 -2.81
C LEU A 245 -0.89 32.36 -1.55
N GLN A 246 0.27 32.98 -1.32
CA GLN A 246 1.24 32.59 -0.25
C GLN A 246 0.62 32.49 1.13
N GLN A 247 -0.22 33.46 1.53
CA GLN A 247 -0.86 33.41 2.87
C GLN A 247 -1.82 32.22 3.00
N LYS A 248 -2.53 31.87 1.92
CA LYS A 248 -3.40 30.67 1.89
C LYS A 248 -2.58 29.41 1.98
N ALA A 249 -1.49 29.30 1.23
CA ALA A 249 -0.56 28.18 1.29
C ALA A 249 -0.03 27.95 2.70
N TRP A 250 0.50 29.01 3.32
CA TRP A 250 1.01 28.95 4.68
C TRP A 250 -0.06 28.48 5.68
N ASN A 251 -1.28 29.02 5.61
CA ASN A 251 -2.37 28.66 6.51
C ASN A 251 -2.75 27.18 6.38
N ILE A 252 -2.82 26.66 5.15
CA ILE A 252 -3.15 25.25 4.89
C ILE A 252 -2.06 24.34 5.47
N MET A 253 -0.79 24.61 5.18
CA MET A 253 0.33 23.79 5.63
C MET A 253 0.49 23.85 7.16
N ALA A 254 0.37 25.03 7.77
CA ALA A 254 0.46 25.17 9.22
C ALA A 254 -0.64 24.40 9.96
N ARG A 255 -1.86 24.39 9.40
CA ARG A 255 -2.96 23.58 9.94
C ARG A 255 -2.65 22.08 9.78
N ALA A 256 -2.27 21.64 8.59
CA ALA A 256 -1.94 20.25 8.29
C ALA A 256 -0.80 19.74 9.22
N LYS A 257 0.28 20.48 9.34
CA LYS A 257 1.41 20.14 10.22
C LYS A 257 0.96 19.93 11.67
N ARG A 258 0.12 20.83 12.21
CA ARG A 258 -0.40 20.71 13.57
C ARG A 258 -1.27 19.47 13.75
N ASP A 259 -2.19 19.23 12.80
CA ASP A 259 -3.12 18.12 12.85
C ASP A 259 -2.38 16.76 12.70
N TRP A 260 -1.40 16.70 11.82
CA TRP A 260 -0.59 15.48 11.59
C TRP A 260 0.34 15.19 12.77
N SER A 261 0.98 16.22 13.34
CA SER A 261 1.81 16.07 14.54
C SER A 261 1.00 15.59 15.74
N PHE A 262 -0.21 16.13 15.92
CA PHE A 262 -1.12 15.71 17.01
C PHE A 262 -1.55 14.24 16.87
N ASN A 263 -1.76 13.76 15.63
CA ASN A 263 -2.23 12.41 15.39
C ASN A 263 -1.12 11.35 15.33
N LEU A 264 0.15 11.74 15.24
CA LEU A 264 1.30 10.83 15.13
C LEU A 264 1.34 9.83 16.31
N ASP A 265 1.18 10.33 17.52
CA ASP A 265 1.30 9.53 18.75
C ASP A 265 -0.06 9.23 19.41
N ARG A 266 -1.16 9.55 18.73
CA ARG A 266 -2.50 9.30 19.25
C ARG A 266 -2.73 7.79 19.35
N LYS A 267 -3.14 7.34 20.53
CA LYS A 267 -3.61 5.96 20.73
C LYS A 267 -5.02 5.86 20.14
N ASP A 268 -5.18 4.96 19.21
CA ASP A 268 -6.49 4.65 18.62
C ASP A 268 -7.12 3.47 19.35
N ASN A 269 -8.45 3.52 19.52
CA ASN A 269 -9.20 2.44 20.18
C ASN A 269 -9.45 1.24 19.27
N GLY A 270 -8.73 1.17 18.14
CA GLY A 270 -8.84 0.11 17.14
C GLY A 270 -9.85 0.48 16.03
N PHE A 271 -9.68 -0.18 14.90
CA PHE A 271 -10.59 -0.11 13.79
C PHE A 271 -11.67 -1.19 13.95
N PHE A 272 -12.93 -0.79 13.92
CA PHE A 272 -14.04 -1.73 13.86
C PHE A 272 -14.46 -1.90 12.40
N SER A 273 -14.33 -3.14 11.89
CA SER A 273 -14.88 -3.52 10.60
C SER A 273 -16.15 -4.34 10.80
N THR A 274 -17.20 -3.99 10.07
CA THR A 274 -18.44 -4.78 10.03
C THR A 274 -18.30 -6.03 9.16
N THR A 275 -17.29 -6.05 8.29
CA THR A 275 -16.99 -7.17 7.40
C THR A 275 -15.87 -8.01 8.01
N PRO A 276 -16.06 -9.31 8.25
CA PRO A 276 -14.98 -10.17 8.71
C PRO A 276 -13.97 -10.35 7.59
N PHE A 277 -12.87 -9.61 7.67
CA PHE A 277 -11.72 -9.85 6.80
C PHE A 277 -10.97 -11.08 7.31
N PHE A 278 -10.78 -12.06 6.46
CA PHE A 278 -9.92 -13.21 6.74
C PHE A 278 -8.44 -12.81 6.60
N ILE A 279 -7.98 -11.97 7.52
CA ILE A 279 -6.58 -11.59 7.58
C ILE A 279 -5.83 -12.71 8.31
N SER A 280 -4.99 -13.43 7.57
CA SER A 280 -4.20 -14.51 8.14
C SER A 280 -3.09 -13.98 9.05
N PHE A 281 -2.34 -12.98 8.56
CA PHE A 281 -1.31 -12.29 9.33
C PHE A 281 -1.74 -10.86 9.60
N ALA A 282 -1.67 -10.43 10.85
CA ALA A 282 -2.00 -9.07 11.26
C ALA A 282 -0.90 -8.52 12.17
N GLN A 283 -0.64 -7.23 12.03
CA GLN A 283 0.19 -6.47 12.96
C GLN A 283 -0.64 -5.39 13.68
N ASP A 284 -0.08 -4.79 14.72
CA ASP A 284 -0.72 -3.69 15.44
C ASP A 284 -1.07 -2.55 14.45
N PRO A 285 -2.35 -2.19 14.30
CA PRO A 285 -2.77 -1.09 13.42
C PRO A 285 -2.10 0.25 13.75
N ALA A 286 -1.61 0.43 14.97
CA ALA A 286 -0.87 1.61 15.39
C ALA A 286 0.43 1.79 14.59
N ILE A 287 1.06 0.69 14.14
CA ILE A 287 2.28 0.73 13.32
C ILE A 287 1.99 1.38 11.97
N ALA A 288 1.01 0.86 11.23
CA ALA A 288 0.62 1.39 9.92
C ALA A 288 0.13 2.84 10.02
N ARG A 289 -0.63 3.17 11.07
CA ARG A 289 -1.08 4.55 11.33
C ARG A 289 0.09 5.48 11.59
N ARG A 290 1.02 5.11 12.48
CA ARG A 290 2.21 5.91 12.76
C ARG A 290 3.04 6.13 11.50
N ALA A 291 3.28 5.08 10.73
CA ALA A 291 3.97 5.14 9.45
C ALA A 291 3.31 6.16 8.51
N TYR A 292 1.97 6.14 8.42
CA TYR A 292 1.25 7.08 7.58
C TYR A 292 1.43 8.55 8.02
N TYR A 293 1.39 8.84 9.32
CA TYR A 293 1.64 10.21 9.79
C TYR A 293 3.13 10.62 9.66
N GLN A 294 4.07 9.69 9.74
CA GLN A 294 5.47 9.95 9.41
C GLN A 294 5.63 10.37 7.93
N TYR A 295 4.93 9.68 7.02
CA TYR A 295 4.89 10.08 5.61
C TYR A 295 4.36 11.50 5.43
N LEU A 296 3.22 11.82 6.04
CA LEU A 296 2.63 13.17 5.95
C LEU A 296 3.56 14.25 6.52
N LEU A 297 4.23 13.99 7.64
CA LEU A 297 5.22 14.89 8.21
C LEU A 297 6.50 14.98 7.34
N GLY A 298 6.83 13.92 6.61
CA GLY A 298 7.85 13.94 5.56
C GLY A 298 7.51 14.95 4.45
N LEU A 299 6.26 14.99 4.01
CA LEU A 299 5.79 15.99 3.05
C LEU A 299 5.88 17.42 3.59
N VAL A 300 5.60 17.64 4.89
CA VAL A 300 5.81 18.94 5.53
C VAL A 300 7.29 19.33 5.47
N LYS A 301 8.19 18.41 5.80
CA LYS A 301 9.63 18.67 5.78
C LYS A 301 10.15 18.94 4.39
N LEU A 302 9.62 18.25 3.40
CA LEU A 302 9.91 18.50 1.99
C LEU A 302 9.49 19.92 1.58
N TYR A 303 8.30 20.35 1.98
CA TYR A 303 7.79 21.71 1.76
C TYR A 303 8.64 22.77 2.48
N GLU A 304 9.08 22.50 3.71
CA GLU A 304 9.98 23.38 4.49
C GLU A 304 11.42 23.44 3.91
N GLY A 305 11.76 22.64 2.90
CA GLY A 305 13.10 22.55 2.31
C GLY A 305 14.09 21.66 3.09
N ASP A 306 13.64 21.02 4.15
CA ASP A 306 14.44 20.11 4.98
C ASP A 306 14.45 18.69 4.37
N ARG A 307 15.20 18.54 3.27
CA ARG A 307 15.20 17.31 2.46
C ARG A 307 15.73 16.10 3.22
N GLU A 308 16.76 16.28 4.06
CA GLU A 308 17.35 15.20 4.83
C GLU A 308 16.35 14.62 5.85
N ARG A 309 15.67 15.50 6.58
CA ARG A 309 14.65 15.05 7.53
C ARG A 309 13.41 14.48 6.81
N ALA A 310 13.02 15.03 5.67
CA ALA A 310 11.95 14.47 4.83
C ALA A 310 12.28 13.04 4.42
N LYS A 311 13.47 12.81 3.86
CA LYS A 311 13.93 11.48 3.43
C LYS A 311 13.94 10.48 4.59
N ALA A 312 14.47 10.86 5.75
CA ALA A 312 14.45 10.00 6.94
C ALA A 312 13.03 9.60 7.35
N LEU A 313 12.08 10.55 7.35
CA LEU A 313 10.68 10.27 7.68
C LEU A 313 10.00 9.36 6.64
N PHE A 314 10.30 9.52 5.35
CA PHE A 314 9.78 8.64 4.31
C PHE A 314 10.32 7.21 4.46
N GLN A 315 11.61 7.06 4.77
CA GLN A 315 12.22 5.74 5.01
C GLN A 315 11.64 5.07 6.26
N GLU A 316 11.51 5.81 7.38
CA GLU A 316 10.85 5.32 8.60
C GLU A 316 9.40 4.89 8.32
N SER A 317 8.66 5.68 7.56
CA SER A 317 7.29 5.39 7.16
C SER A 317 7.20 4.13 6.30
N TYR A 318 8.02 4.03 5.28
CA TYR A 318 8.03 2.89 4.37
C TYR A 318 8.40 1.58 5.08
N ALA A 319 9.34 1.63 6.02
CA ALA A 319 9.67 0.49 6.86
C ALA A 319 8.51 0.04 7.78
N GLY A 320 7.64 0.96 8.19
CA GLY A 320 6.45 0.65 9.00
C GLY A 320 5.23 0.20 8.19
N ASN A 321 5.15 0.63 6.93
CA ASN A 321 4.06 0.27 6.00
C ASN A 321 4.52 0.40 4.55
N SER A 322 4.91 -0.72 3.96
CA SER A 322 5.35 -0.79 2.56
C SER A 322 4.22 -0.66 1.53
N ASP A 323 2.95 -0.68 1.94
CA ASP A 323 1.80 -0.55 1.03
C ASP A 323 1.57 0.89 0.55
N SER A 324 2.24 1.88 1.17
CA SER A 324 2.08 3.29 0.80
C SER A 324 2.85 3.62 -0.49
N LEU A 325 2.15 3.71 -1.61
CA LEU A 325 2.72 3.90 -2.95
C LEU A 325 3.51 5.22 -3.08
N PHE A 326 2.92 6.34 -2.64
CA PHE A 326 3.62 7.62 -2.70
C PHE A 326 4.73 7.73 -1.66
N CYS A 327 4.60 7.07 -0.51
CA CYS A 327 5.71 6.95 0.43
C CYS A 327 6.89 6.21 -0.20
N HIS A 328 6.62 5.11 -0.93
CA HIS A 328 7.65 4.41 -1.71
C HIS A 328 8.36 5.36 -2.69
N TYR A 329 7.60 6.15 -3.45
CA TYR A 329 8.18 7.12 -4.38
C TYR A 329 9.11 8.12 -3.67
N TYR A 330 8.61 8.78 -2.62
CA TYR A 330 9.39 9.79 -1.89
C TYR A 330 10.58 9.22 -1.10
N ALA A 331 10.50 7.98 -0.63
CA ALA A 331 11.60 7.33 0.08
C ALA A 331 12.81 7.02 -0.82
N HIS A 332 12.60 6.98 -2.14
CA HIS A 332 13.61 6.65 -3.15
C HIS A 332 14.01 7.84 -4.04
N LEU A 333 13.49 9.05 -3.74
CA LEU A 333 14.00 10.30 -4.30
C LEU A 333 15.29 10.70 -3.58
#